data_012e3cc3a7870bf74baf4adc442e16cb
#
_entry.id   012e3cc3a7870bf74baf4adc442e16cb
#
_cell.length_a   1.000
_cell.length_b   1.000
_cell.length_c   1.000
_cell.angle_alpha   90.00
_cell.angle_beta   90.00
_cell.angle_gamma   90.00
#
_symmetry.space_group_name_H-M   'P 1'
#
loop_
_entity.id
_entity.type
_entity.pdbx_description
1 polymer ?
#
loop_
_entity_poly.entity_id
_entity_poly.type
_entity_poly.pdbx_seq_one_letter_code
_entity_poly.pdbx_strand_id
1 'polypeptide(L)'
;MIGHKKILHRVPAEQLTFLKPQKLGRHYHKVPAYIKELIGKYPKVISDYVLTHYRINMDLCDVRVDEHFSGVPECRYRSTIGKIGFSIDRPLLTELLESYYGGTTLPSQDAPPVSTSEDRMRERLGVDIAKLCARMMLGGVSLEHIDASVSAYEEVHWGYRVELRYRSQASGCESSICLYLDGAVGDELTRRLTDAHPPTAAEPTVHRIHELPVQLDCILAIAQMPLASVLALQLDDILVMRLLDRCEVHIGQQKLFHGAISESDGSLFLTSMDSVKSQ
;
A
#
# COMPACT_ATOMS: atom_id res chain seq x y z
N MET A 1 -4.63 -33.38 -0.40
CA MET A 1 -4.32 -32.97 1.00
C MET A 1 -5.06 -31.68 1.28
N ILE A 2 -6.19 -31.75 1.97
CA ILE A 2 -7.05 -30.60 2.30
C ILE A 2 -6.39 -29.89 3.48
N GLY A 3 -5.86 -28.67 3.20
CA GLY A 3 -5.26 -27.85 4.23
C GLY A 3 -6.31 -27.42 5.26
N HIS A 4 -6.11 -27.81 6.50
CA HIS A 4 -6.91 -27.34 7.63
C HIS A 4 -6.91 -25.81 7.68
N LYS A 5 -8.06 -25.19 7.46
CA LYS A 5 -8.27 -23.76 7.75
C LYS A 5 -8.05 -23.57 9.24
N LYS A 6 -6.96 -22.95 9.64
CA LYS A 6 -6.75 -22.49 11.01
C LYS A 6 -7.74 -21.35 11.28
N ILE A 7 -8.75 -21.62 12.08
CA ILE A 7 -9.61 -20.58 12.63
C ILE A 7 -8.82 -19.97 13.79
N LEU A 8 -8.43 -18.73 13.66
CA LEU A 8 -7.79 -17.98 14.74
C LEU A 8 -8.89 -17.29 15.57
N HIS A 9 -9.02 -17.66 16.83
CA HIS A 9 -9.93 -17.00 17.77
C HIS A 9 -9.19 -15.90 18.55
N ARG A 10 -9.87 -14.78 18.82
CA ARG A 10 -9.38 -13.65 19.63
C ARG A 10 -8.09 -13.03 19.09
N VAL A 11 -8.02 -12.79 17.79
CA VAL A 11 -6.92 -12.00 17.21
C VAL A 11 -7.17 -10.54 17.56
N PRO A 12 -6.23 -9.83 18.20
CA PRO A 12 -6.36 -8.39 18.42
C PRO A 12 -6.56 -7.64 17.10
N ALA A 13 -7.43 -6.62 17.11
CA ALA A 13 -7.73 -5.85 15.91
C ALA A 13 -6.48 -5.25 15.24
N GLU A 14 -5.44 -4.99 16.02
CA GLU A 14 -4.13 -4.48 15.57
C GLU A 14 -3.35 -5.48 14.70
N GLN A 15 -3.65 -6.78 14.81
CA GLN A 15 -3.02 -7.84 14.01
C GLN A 15 -3.83 -8.22 12.76
N LEU A 16 -5.01 -7.61 12.59
CA LEU A 16 -5.83 -7.83 11.41
C LEU A 16 -5.39 -6.92 10.28
N THR A 17 -4.87 -7.51 9.22
CA THR A 17 -4.56 -6.77 7.99
C THR A 17 -5.85 -6.47 7.25
N PHE A 18 -6.22 -5.19 7.16
CA PHE A 18 -7.34 -4.77 6.32
C PHE A 18 -7.04 -5.07 4.85
N LEU A 19 -7.77 -6.02 4.29
CA LEU A 19 -7.74 -6.27 2.85
C LEU A 19 -8.34 -5.05 2.12
N LYS A 20 -7.55 -4.42 1.27
CA LYS A 20 -8.01 -3.34 0.40
C LYS A 20 -8.63 -3.98 -0.85
N PRO A 21 -9.96 -3.90 -1.08
CA PRO A 21 -10.62 -4.59 -2.20
C PRO A 21 -10.02 -4.25 -3.56
N GLN A 22 -9.58 -3.01 -3.75
CA GLN A 22 -8.95 -2.54 -4.98
C GLN A 22 -7.60 -3.21 -5.28
N LYS A 23 -6.97 -3.84 -4.28
CA LYS A 23 -5.70 -4.56 -4.42
C LYS A 23 -5.87 -6.06 -4.66
N LEU A 24 -7.10 -6.58 -4.61
CA LEU A 24 -7.37 -8.01 -4.82
C LEU A 24 -7.26 -8.40 -6.31
N GLY A 25 -6.68 -9.57 -6.56
CA GLY A 25 -6.58 -10.15 -7.92
C GLY A 25 -5.47 -9.57 -8.81
N ARG A 26 -4.71 -8.59 -8.34
CA ARG A 26 -3.54 -8.05 -9.01
C ARG A 26 -2.29 -8.32 -8.18
N HIS A 27 -1.11 -8.29 -8.79
CA HIS A 27 0.16 -8.62 -8.12
C HIS A 27 0.65 -7.55 -7.11
N TYR A 28 -0.24 -6.80 -6.46
CA TYR A 28 0.12 -5.76 -5.50
C TYR A 28 0.97 -6.25 -4.33
N HIS A 29 0.74 -7.47 -3.86
CA HIS A 29 1.55 -8.07 -2.80
C HIS A 29 3.02 -8.27 -3.19
N LYS A 30 3.35 -8.23 -4.47
CA LYS A 30 4.72 -8.34 -4.99
C LYS A 30 5.39 -6.97 -5.18
N VAL A 31 4.62 -5.87 -5.18
CA VAL A 31 5.14 -4.52 -5.41
C VAL A 31 6.24 -4.14 -4.42
N PRO A 32 6.12 -4.39 -3.10
CA PRO A 32 7.19 -4.08 -2.16
C PRO A 32 8.51 -4.78 -2.48
N ALA A 33 8.45 -6.09 -2.80
CA ALA A 33 9.63 -6.85 -3.18
C ALA A 33 10.21 -6.37 -4.52
N TYR A 34 9.36 -6.02 -5.48
CA TYR A 34 9.75 -5.49 -6.77
C TYR A 34 10.45 -4.13 -6.67
N ILE A 35 9.92 -3.20 -5.88
CA ILE A 35 10.57 -1.91 -5.60
C ILE A 35 11.95 -2.13 -4.99
N LYS A 36 12.03 -3.00 -3.97
CA LYS A 36 13.29 -3.32 -3.29
C LYS A 36 14.33 -3.90 -4.26
N GLU A 37 13.91 -4.79 -5.14
CA GLU A 37 14.78 -5.37 -6.18
C GLU A 37 15.30 -4.30 -7.16
N LEU A 38 14.41 -3.42 -7.65
CA LEU A 38 14.77 -2.39 -8.62
C LEU A 38 15.74 -1.35 -8.03
N ILE A 39 15.50 -0.90 -6.79
CA ILE A 39 16.41 0.01 -6.11
C ILE A 39 17.74 -0.69 -5.80
N GLY A 40 17.68 -1.96 -5.39
CA GLY A 40 18.87 -2.77 -5.12
C GLY A 40 19.76 -3.03 -6.35
N LYS A 41 19.22 -2.94 -7.56
CA LYS A 41 20.01 -2.99 -8.81
C LYS A 41 20.90 -1.76 -8.99
N TYR A 42 20.52 -0.63 -8.40
CA TYR A 42 21.19 0.65 -8.59
C TYR A 42 21.53 1.34 -7.25
N PRO A 43 22.26 0.68 -6.34
CA PRO A 43 22.42 1.16 -4.96
C PRO A 43 23.20 2.47 -4.87
N LYS A 44 24.01 2.79 -5.87
CA LYS A 44 24.89 3.97 -5.91
C LYS A 44 24.27 5.21 -6.54
N VAL A 45 23.15 5.10 -7.26
CA VAL A 45 22.60 6.23 -8.02
C VAL A 45 22.35 7.49 -7.16
N ILE A 46 21.74 7.33 -5.99
CA ILE A 46 21.49 8.45 -5.08
C ILE A 46 22.79 8.88 -4.39
N SER A 47 23.63 7.94 -3.98
CA SER A 47 24.93 8.26 -3.37
C SER A 47 25.82 9.04 -4.33
N ASP A 48 25.91 8.65 -5.59
CA ASP A 48 26.67 9.36 -6.63
C ASP A 48 26.10 10.75 -6.92
N TYR A 49 24.76 10.88 -6.93
CA TYR A 49 24.10 12.18 -7.05
C TYR A 49 24.51 13.10 -5.89
N VAL A 50 24.41 12.62 -4.65
CA VAL A 50 24.74 13.39 -3.44
C VAL A 50 26.24 13.73 -3.41
N LEU A 51 27.10 12.79 -3.76
CA LEU A 51 28.55 13.03 -3.84
C LEU A 51 28.89 14.12 -4.88
N THR A 52 28.25 14.06 -6.05
CA THR A 52 28.51 15.01 -7.13
C THR A 52 28.04 16.43 -6.81
N HIS A 53 26.86 16.58 -6.21
CA HIS A 53 26.23 17.88 -6.02
C HIS A 53 26.51 18.49 -4.63
N TYR A 54 26.72 17.63 -3.62
CA TYR A 54 26.85 18.06 -2.21
C TYR A 54 28.19 17.61 -1.59
N ARG A 55 29.03 16.87 -2.32
CA ARG A 55 30.34 16.39 -1.86
C ARG A 55 30.32 15.55 -0.59
N ILE A 56 29.18 14.89 -0.34
CA ILE A 56 29.00 13.96 0.76
C ILE A 56 29.00 12.55 0.24
N ASN A 57 29.85 11.72 0.82
CA ASN A 57 29.90 10.31 0.53
C ASN A 57 29.01 9.55 1.53
N MET A 58 28.03 8.81 1.00
CA MET A 58 27.10 8.01 1.81
C MET A 58 26.85 6.67 1.17
N ASP A 59 26.67 5.64 1.99
CA ASP A 59 26.42 4.28 1.55
C ASP A 59 24.97 3.88 1.90
N LEU A 60 24.28 3.26 0.95
CA LEU A 60 22.97 2.68 1.16
C LEU A 60 23.09 1.41 2.02
N CYS A 61 22.51 1.45 3.22
CA CYS A 61 22.56 0.36 4.18
C CYS A 61 21.35 -0.59 4.06
N ASP A 62 20.15 -0.04 3.86
CA ASP A 62 18.92 -0.83 3.82
C ASP A 62 17.85 -0.14 2.99
N VAL A 63 16.95 -0.94 2.44
CA VAL A 63 15.75 -0.49 1.70
C VAL A 63 14.54 -1.19 2.32
N ARG A 64 13.61 -0.42 2.84
CA ARG A 64 12.33 -0.92 3.37
C ARG A 64 11.17 -0.38 2.57
N VAL A 65 10.18 -1.22 2.35
CA VAL A 65 8.94 -0.83 1.67
C VAL A 65 7.77 -1.29 2.51
N ASP A 66 7.02 -0.33 3.01
CA ASP A 66 5.90 -0.56 3.91
C ASP A 66 4.58 -0.14 3.26
N GLU A 67 3.53 -0.93 3.44
CA GLU A 67 2.16 -0.61 3.04
C GLU A 67 1.34 -0.02 4.19
N HIS A 68 1.76 -0.30 5.42
CA HIS A 68 1.13 0.17 6.65
C HIS A 68 2.14 1.02 7.42
N PHE A 69 2.00 2.32 7.33
CA PHE A 69 2.90 3.26 7.95
C PHE A 69 2.12 4.45 8.51
N SER A 70 2.67 5.05 9.55
CA SER A 70 2.24 6.33 10.08
C SER A 70 3.17 7.42 9.58
N GLY A 71 2.64 8.60 9.32
CA GLY A 71 3.40 9.76 8.88
C GLY A 71 2.95 10.28 7.54
N VAL A 72 3.29 11.53 7.30
CA VAL A 72 2.97 12.27 6.07
C VAL A 72 4.27 12.81 5.48
N PRO A 73 4.38 12.90 4.14
CA PRO A 73 5.53 13.50 3.51
C PRO A 73 5.62 15.00 3.81
N GLU A 74 6.84 15.51 3.92
CA GLU A 74 7.14 16.94 4.07
C GLU A 74 6.94 17.70 2.76
N CYS A 75 7.31 17.08 1.63
CA CYS A 75 7.10 17.63 0.29
C CYS A 75 6.22 16.68 -0.53
N ARG A 76 5.42 17.26 -1.42
CA ARG A 76 4.50 16.53 -2.29
C ARG A 76 4.65 16.98 -3.72
N TYR A 77 4.77 16.02 -4.62
CA TYR A 77 4.99 16.27 -6.04
C TYR A 77 3.91 15.57 -6.87
N ARG A 78 3.54 16.20 -7.96
CA ARG A 78 2.69 15.60 -8.98
C ARG A 78 3.55 15.17 -10.17
N SER A 79 3.35 13.96 -10.63
CA SER A 79 3.97 13.45 -11.84
C SER A 79 2.92 12.96 -12.84
N THR A 80 3.34 12.59 -14.03
CA THR A 80 2.45 12.04 -15.08
C THR A 80 1.81 10.70 -14.69
N ILE A 81 2.41 9.96 -13.77
CA ILE A 81 1.94 8.63 -13.34
C ILE A 81 1.21 8.63 -12.01
N GLY A 82 1.28 9.72 -11.24
CA GLY A 82 0.68 9.82 -9.92
C GLY A 82 1.42 10.80 -9.02
N LYS A 83 1.14 10.74 -7.72
CA LYS A 83 1.73 11.64 -6.72
C LYS A 83 2.86 10.94 -5.97
N ILE A 84 3.93 11.68 -5.72
CA ILE A 84 5.10 11.22 -4.99
C ILE A 84 5.32 12.17 -3.81
N GLY A 85 5.43 11.62 -2.61
CA GLY A 85 5.82 12.37 -1.43
C GLY A 85 7.29 12.14 -1.09
N PHE A 86 7.89 13.09 -0.40
CA PHE A 86 9.29 13.04 0.02
C PHE A 86 9.44 13.54 1.45
N SER A 87 10.28 12.88 2.22
CA SER A 87 10.81 13.38 3.49
C SER A 87 12.25 12.91 3.67
N ILE A 88 13.00 13.67 4.44
CA ILE A 88 14.40 13.41 4.73
C ILE A 88 14.69 13.72 6.19
N ASP A 89 15.50 12.88 6.83
CA ASP A 89 15.92 13.13 8.20
C ASP A 89 16.72 14.43 8.30
N ARG A 90 16.36 15.26 9.29
CA ARG A 90 16.97 16.56 9.50
C ARG A 90 18.49 16.52 9.66
N PRO A 91 19.10 15.54 10.35
CA PRO A 91 20.57 15.46 10.44
C PRO A 91 21.24 15.36 9.07
N LEU A 92 20.70 14.55 8.16
CA LEU A 92 21.22 14.43 6.80
C LEU A 92 21.03 15.73 6.01
N LEU A 93 19.86 16.34 6.12
CA LEU A 93 19.59 17.63 5.46
C LEU A 93 20.53 18.73 5.92
N THR A 94 20.83 18.78 7.22
CA THR A 94 21.79 19.74 7.79
C THR A 94 23.20 19.48 7.27
N GLU A 95 23.65 18.24 7.25
CA GLU A 95 24.95 17.86 6.70
C GLU A 95 25.09 18.26 5.21
N LEU A 96 24.02 18.06 4.42
CA LEU A 96 23.97 18.49 3.02
C LEU A 96 24.06 20.03 2.86
N LEU A 97 23.36 20.76 3.73
CA LEU A 97 23.41 22.22 3.75
C LEU A 97 24.79 22.75 4.08
N GLU A 98 25.40 22.23 5.14
CA GLU A 98 26.75 22.62 5.58
C GLU A 98 27.76 22.39 4.48
N SER A 99 27.72 21.23 3.86
CA SER A 99 28.64 20.92 2.76
C SER A 99 28.41 21.82 1.54
N TYR A 100 27.16 22.17 1.25
CA TYR A 100 26.80 23.01 0.10
C TYR A 100 27.23 24.47 0.29
N TYR A 101 27.04 25.03 1.48
CA TYR A 101 27.34 26.44 1.77
C TYR A 101 28.72 26.66 2.41
N GLY A 102 29.45 25.58 2.74
CA GLY A 102 30.78 25.68 3.37
C GLY A 102 30.73 26.13 4.82
N GLY A 103 29.59 25.91 5.51
CA GLY A 103 29.45 26.21 6.93
C GLY A 103 29.92 25.08 7.83
N THR A 104 30.37 25.42 9.02
CA THR A 104 30.52 24.46 10.12
C THR A 104 29.51 24.84 11.18
N THR A 105 28.46 24.02 11.36
CA THR A 105 27.57 24.20 12.50
C THR A 105 28.27 23.70 13.76
N LEU A 106 28.37 24.59 14.75
CA LEU A 106 28.70 24.18 16.10
C LEU A 106 27.52 23.34 16.62
N PRO A 107 27.75 22.19 17.27
CA PRO A 107 26.69 21.40 17.86
C PRO A 107 25.96 22.23 18.91
N SER A 108 24.80 22.76 18.54
CA SER A 108 23.89 23.44 19.46
C SER A 108 23.09 22.38 20.20
N GLN A 109 23.00 22.48 21.51
CA GLN A 109 22.23 21.56 22.35
C GLN A 109 20.71 21.67 22.09
N ASP A 110 20.24 22.81 21.58
CA ASP A 110 18.85 23.02 21.18
C ASP A 110 18.74 23.03 19.67
N ALA A 111 17.87 22.18 19.15
CA ALA A 111 17.59 22.14 17.70
C ALA A 111 16.99 23.50 17.27
N PRO A 112 17.70 24.30 16.45
CA PRO A 112 17.16 25.58 16.00
C PRO A 112 15.86 25.39 15.19
N PRO A 113 14.99 26.40 15.09
CA PRO A 113 13.82 26.34 14.26
C PRO A 113 14.22 26.04 12.79
N VAL A 114 13.32 25.41 12.03
CA VAL A 114 13.56 25.11 10.62
C VAL A 114 13.79 26.40 9.85
N SER A 115 14.89 26.47 9.12
CA SER A 115 15.25 27.65 8.35
C SER A 115 14.64 27.59 6.92
N THR A 116 14.39 28.75 6.31
CA THR A 116 13.98 28.85 4.92
C THR A 116 14.97 28.18 3.94
N SER A 117 16.23 28.12 4.31
CA SER A 117 17.28 27.45 3.52
C SER A 117 17.12 25.93 3.59
N GLU A 118 16.75 25.38 4.74
CA GLU A 118 16.42 23.95 4.89
C GLU A 118 15.22 23.58 4.03
N ASP A 119 14.17 24.40 4.04
CA ASP A 119 12.96 24.13 3.24
C ASP A 119 13.25 24.15 1.73
N ARG A 120 13.97 25.16 1.26
CA ARG A 120 14.37 25.23 -0.16
C ARG A 120 15.27 24.07 -0.59
N MET A 121 16.20 23.68 0.29
CA MET A 121 17.07 22.54 0.02
C MET A 121 16.27 21.25 -0.02
N ARG A 122 15.33 21.05 0.90
CA ARG A 122 14.43 19.88 0.97
C ARG A 122 13.58 19.77 -0.29
N GLU A 123 12.97 20.87 -0.73
CA GLU A 123 12.16 20.89 -1.96
C GLU A 123 12.99 20.53 -3.18
N ARG A 124 14.16 21.15 -3.36
CA ARG A 124 15.05 20.87 -4.51
C ARG A 124 15.54 19.42 -4.51
N LEU A 125 16.07 18.97 -3.37
CA LEU A 125 16.58 17.62 -3.20
C LEU A 125 15.47 16.60 -3.42
N GLY A 126 14.26 16.87 -2.91
CA GLY A 126 13.12 16.00 -3.04
C GLY A 126 12.69 15.79 -4.50
N VAL A 127 12.68 16.84 -5.32
CA VAL A 127 12.39 16.72 -6.76
C VAL A 127 13.43 15.85 -7.45
N ASP A 128 14.71 16.09 -7.18
CA ASP A 128 15.80 15.36 -7.85
C ASP A 128 15.83 13.90 -7.43
N ILE A 129 15.68 13.60 -6.14
CA ILE A 129 15.61 12.22 -5.63
C ILE A 129 14.35 11.51 -6.12
N ALA A 130 13.19 12.20 -6.14
CA ALA A 130 11.97 11.62 -6.69
C ALA A 130 12.13 11.23 -8.16
N LYS A 131 12.79 12.08 -8.98
CA LYS A 131 13.13 11.75 -10.38
C LYS A 131 14.04 10.54 -10.50
N LEU A 132 15.11 10.48 -9.69
CA LEU A 132 16.04 9.36 -9.69
C LEU A 132 15.36 8.05 -9.29
N CYS A 133 14.59 8.07 -8.21
CA CYS A 133 13.87 6.89 -7.74
C CYS A 133 12.79 6.44 -8.74
N ALA A 134 12.03 7.38 -9.30
CA ALA A 134 11.07 7.07 -10.34
C ALA A 134 11.76 6.43 -11.56
N ARG A 135 12.89 6.97 -11.99
CA ARG A 135 13.68 6.39 -13.09
C ARG A 135 14.14 4.96 -12.77
N MET A 136 14.60 4.70 -11.56
CA MET A 136 14.98 3.35 -11.12
C MET A 136 13.77 2.39 -11.12
N MET A 137 12.64 2.82 -10.54
CA MET A 137 11.42 2.01 -10.42
C MET A 137 10.71 1.81 -11.76
N LEU A 138 10.87 2.73 -12.72
CA LEU A 138 10.23 2.66 -14.02
C LEU A 138 11.15 2.12 -15.13
N GLY A 139 12.22 1.38 -14.76
CA GLY A 139 13.09 0.73 -15.74
C GLY A 139 13.80 1.72 -16.67
N GLY A 140 14.23 2.88 -16.17
CA GLY A 140 14.96 3.90 -16.92
C GLY A 140 14.11 5.00 -17.55
N VAL A 141 12.79 4.92 -17.49
CA VAL A 141 11.90 5.99 -18.00
C VAL A 141 12.00 7.20 -17.08
N SER A 142 12.40 8.33 -17.63
CA SER A 142 12.45 9.60 -16.92
C SER A 142 11.04 10.20 -16.81
N LEU A 143 10.68 10.69 -15.63
CA LEU A 143 9.52 11.56 -15.49
C LEU A 143 9.94 12.98 -15.92
N GLU A 144 9.47 13.43 -17.08
CA GLU A 144 9.85 14.73 -17.63
C GLU A 144 9.33 15.90 -16.79
N HIS A 145 8.16 15.74 -16.19
CA HIS A 145 7.53 16.80 -15.39
C HIS A 145 7.21 16.26 -14.00
N ILE A 146 7.88 16.81 -13.00
CA ILE A 146 7.54 16.69 -11.59
C ILE A 146 7.32 18.11 -11.07
N ASP A 147 6.05 18.43 -10.81
CA ASP A 147 5.67 19.75 -10.30
C ASP A 147 5.60 19.74 -8.77
N ALA A 148 6.24 20.73 -8.15
CA ALA A 148 6.33 20.87 -6.69
C ALA A 148 5.01 21.31 -6.02
N SER A 149 3.88 21.36 -6.72
CA SER A 149 2.65 21.93 -6.19
C SER A 149 1.49 20.95 -6.10
N VAL A 150 1.57 20.01 -5.18
CA VAL A 150 0.34 19.45 -4.62
C VAL A 150 -0.03 20.36 -3.45
N SER A 151 -1.19 21.03 -3.50
CA SER A 151 -1.68 21.86 -2.41
C SER A 151 -1.59 21.10 -1.08
N ALA A 152 -1.12 21.75 -0.02
CA ALA A 152 -1.05 21.16 1.32
C ALA A 152 -2.42 20.69 1.82
N TYR A 153 -3.50 21.23 1.29
CA TYR A 153 -4.88 20.89 1.62
C TYR A 153 -5.44 19.70 0.81
N GLU A 154 -4.72 19.21 -0.21
CA GLU A 154 -5.16 18.06 -0.97
C GLU A 154 -4.88 16.79 -0.17
N GLU A 155 -5.93 16.08 0.20
CA GLU A 155 -5.81 14.79 0.87
C GLU A 155 -5.32 13.73 -0.11
N VAL A 156 -4.11 13.22 0.13
CA VAL A 156 -3.48 12.19 -0.72
C VAL A 156 -3.42 10.89 0.05
N HIS A 157 -4.00 9.86 -0.54
CA HIS A 157 -3.91 8.52 0.03
C HIS A 157 -2.63 7.82 -0.44
N TRP A 158 -1.65 7.71 0.46
CA TRP A 158 -0.38 7.07 0.19
C TRP A 158 -0.51 5.55 0.31
N GLY A 159 -0.10 4.83 -0.73
CA GLY A 159 -0.18 3.38 -0.81
C GLY A 159 1.05 2.66 -0.31
N TYR A 160 2.24 3.25 -0.50
CA TYR A 160 3.52 2.69 -0.11
C TYR A 160 4.44 3.78 0.44
N ARG A 161 5.25 3.41 1.46
CA ARG A 161 6.40 4.18 1.92
C ARG A 161 7.66 3.40 1.61
N VAL A 162 8.59 4.02 0.90
CA VAL A 162 9.91 3.49 0.59
C VAL A 162 10.92 4.23 1.44
N GLU A 163 11.52 3.56 2.40
CA GLU A 163 12.55 4.11 3.28
C GLU A 163 13.92 3.61 2.81
N LEU A 164 14.80 4.55 2.50
CA LEU A 164 16.18 4.34 2.10
C LEU A 164 17.09 4.79 3.25
N ARG A 165 17.75 3.86 3.90
CA ARG A 165 18.69 4.17 4.99
C ARG A 165 20.09 4.31 4.45
N TYR A 166 20.69 5.42 4.75
CA TYR A 166 22.06 5.77 4.38
C TYR A 166 22.92 6.00 5.62
N ARG A 167 24.19 5.64 5.48
CA ARG A 167 25.24 5.98 6.45
C ARG A 167 26.21 6.97 5.81
N SER A 168 26.35 8.14 6.40
CA SER A 168 27.37 9.10 5.97
C SER A 168 28.77 8.61 6.36
N GLN A 169 29.70 8.65 5.42
CA GLN A 169 31.11 8.28 5.71
C GLN A 169 31.84 9.36 6.51
N ALA A 170 31.39 10.62 6.45
CA ALA A 170 32.01 11.72 7.16
C ALA A 170 31.61 11.76 8.65
N SER A 171 30.31 11.66 8.93
CA SER A 171 29.77 11.72 10.30
C SER A 171 29.60 10.34 10.95
N GLY A 172 29.53 9.27 10.16
CA GLY A 172 29.19 7.93 10.61
C GLY A 172 27.71 7.77 11.01
N CYS A 173 26.91 8.83 10.91
CA CYS A 173 25.50 8.82 11.28
C CYS A 173 24.66 8.08 10.24
N GLU A 174 23.66 7.35 10.75
CA GLU A 174 22.62 6.76 9.90
C GLU A 174 21.44 7.75 9.82
N SER A 175 20.94 7.92 8.60
CA SER A 175 19.78 8.76 8.31
C SER A 175 18.94 8.14 7.23
N SER A 176 17.67 8.52 7.17
CA SER A 176 16.74 7.99 6.19
C SER A 176 16.23 9.06 5.23
N ILE A 177 15.97 8.59 4.01
CA ILE A 177 15.23 9.30 2.97
C ILE A 177 13.97 8.47 2.71
N CYS A 178 12.80 9.07 2.83
CA CYS A 178 11.54 8.40 2.61
C CYS A 178 10.82 8.94 1.37
N LEU A 179 10.34 8.04 0.54
CA LEU A 179 9.44 8.33 -0.57
C LEU A 179 8.08 7.74 -0.27
N TYR A 180 7.03 8.49 -0.59
CA TYR A 180 5.66 8.07 -0.47
C TYR A 180 5.05 7.98 -1.86
N LEU A 181 4.43 6.86 -2.18
CA LEU A 181 3.85 6.59 -3.48
C LEU A 181 2.33 6.45 -3.33
N ASP A 182 1.58 7.14 -4.17
CA ASP A 182 0.13 7.02 -4.18
C ASP A 182 -0.36 5.74 -4.89
N GLY A 183 -1.67 5.55 -4.92
CA GLY A 183 -2.28 4.39 -5.56
C GLY A 183 -1.99 4.31 -7.05
N ALA A 184 -1.93 5.45 -7.76
CA ALA A 184 -1.71 5.49 -9.20
C ALA A 184 -0.28 5.04 -9.57
N VAL A 185 0.73 5.46 -8.78
CA VAL A 185 2.10 4.95 -8.94
C VAL A 185 2.16 3.45 -8.64
N GLY A 186 1.43 2.98 -7.62
CA GLY A 186 1.31 1.55 -7.31
C GLY A 186 0.70 0.74 -8.44
N ASP A 187 -0.33 1.27 -9.11
CA ASP A 187 -0.98 0.64 -10.27
C ASP A 187 -0.01 0.52 -11.45
N GLU A 188 0.76 1.56 -11.73
CA GLU A 188 1.76 1.55 -12.82
C GLU A 188 2.88 0.53 -12.53
N LEU A 189 3.36 0.44 -11.29
CA LEU A 189 4.34 -0.57 -10.90
C LEU A 189 3.78 -1.99 -11.03
N THR A 190 2.52 -2.20 -10.67
CA THR A 190 1.84 -3.49 -10.81
C THR A 190 1.68 -3.87 -12.27
N ARG A 191 1.32 -2.91 -13.13
CA ARG A 191 1.21 -3.12 -14.59
C ARG A 191 2.56 -3.57 -15.15
N ARG A 192 3.65 -2.89 -14.81
CA ARG A 192 5.01 -3.24 -15.27
C ARG A 192 5.47 -4.59 -14.76
N LEU A 193 5.16 -4.91 -13.51
CA LEU A 193 5.45 -6.24 -12.95
C LEU A 193 4.74 -7.34 -13.75
N THR A 194 3.52 -7.09 -14.18
CA THR A 194 2.74 -8.03 -14.99
C THR A 194 3.31 -8.13 -16.41
N ASP A 195 3.72 -7.01 -17.01
CA ASP A 195 4.33 -6.97 -18.34
C ASP A 195 5.73 -7.62 -18.34
N ALA A 196 6.51 -7.45 -17.28
CA ALA A 196 7.83 -8.05 -17.12
C ALA A 196 7.79 -9.57 -16.90
N HIS A 197 6.68 -10.06 -16.35
CA HIS A 197 6.41 -11.47 -16.17
C HIS A 197 5.10 -11.79 -16.90
N PRO A 198 5.08 -11.80 -18.25
CA PRO A 198 3.89 -12.22 -18.96
C PRO A 198 3.54 -13.62 -18.43
N PRO A 199 2.30 -13.87 -18.09
CA PRO A 199 1.91 -15.22 -17.70
C PRO A 199 2.41 -16.14 -18.80
N THR A 200 3.32 -17.06 -18.46
CA THR A 200 3.82 -18.10 -19.37
C THR A 200 2.64 -18.60 -20.14
N ALA A 201 2.76 -18.61 -21.50
CA ALA A 201 1.67 -18.82 -22.44
C ALA A 201 0.64 -19.77 -21.85
N ALA A 202 -0.39 -19.17 -21.27
CA ALA A 202 -1.29 -19.88 -20.40
C ALA A 202 -2.23 -20.64 -21.28
N GLU A 203 -2.47 -21.87 -20.91
CA GLU A 203 -3.67 -22.60 -21.25
C GLU A 203 -4.88 -21.66 -21.33
N PRO A 204 -5.79 -21.89 -22.26
CA PRO A 204 -6.84 -20.95 -22.61
C PRO A 204 -7.57 -20.45 -21.35
N THR A 205 -7.77 -19.17 -21.29
CA THR A 205 -8.35 -18.37 -20.18
C THR A 205 -9.63 -18.97 -19.57
N VAL A 206 -10.31 -19.84 -20.30
CA VAL A 206 -11.54 -20.53 -19.88
C VAL A 206 -11.30 -21.42 -18.64
N HIS A 207 -10.17 -22.14 -18.57
CA HIS A 207 -9.87 -22.99 -17.41
C HIS A 207 -9.61 -22.22 -16.13
N ARG A 208 -9.03 -21.02 -16.21
CA ARG A 208 -8.74 -20.19 -15.04
C ARG A 208 -9.97 -19.53 -14.42
N ILE A 209 -11.02 -19.29 -15.20
CA ILE A 209 -12.27 -18.72 -14.68
C ILE A 209 -12.94 -19.70 -13.72
N HIS A 210 -12.85 -21.01 -13.99
CA HIS A 210 -13.42 -22.04 -13.11
C HIS A 210 -12.67 -22.23 -11.80
N GLU A 211 -11.42 -21.75 -11.70
CA GLU A 211 -10.58 -21.85 -10.50
C GLU A 211 -10.66 -20.59 -9.62
N LEU A 212 -11.37 -19.55 -10.06
CA LEU A 212 -11.52 -18.33 -9.28
C LEU A 212 -12.30 -18.61 -8.00
N PRO A 213 -11.76 -18.33 -6.81
CA PRO A 213 -12.50 -18.46 -5.57
C PRO A 213 -13.62 -17.43 -5.54
N VAL A 214 -14.83 -17.89 -5.40
CA VAL A 214 -16.03 -17.04 -5.31
C VAL A 214 -16.61 -17.16 -3.89
N GLN A 215 -16.95 -16.05 -3.29
CA GLN A 215 -17.65 -16.01 -2.01
C GLN A 215 -19.14 -16.11 -2.29
N LEU A 216 -19.78 -17.09 -1.64
CA LEU A 216 -21.23 -17.27 -1.66
C LEU A 216 -21.81 -16.78 -0.33
N ASP A 217 -22.72 -15.85 -0.39
CA ASP A 217 -23.46 -15.36 0.78
C ASP A 217 -24.84 -16.01 0.81
N CYS A 218 -25.12 -16.76 1.87
CA CYS A 218 -26.39 -17.48 2.05
C CYS A 218 -27.24 -16.79 3.11
N ILE A 219 -28.40 -16.26 2.72
CA ILE A 219 -29.32 -15.63 3.65
C ILE A 219 -30.20 -16.72 4.29
N LEU A 220 -29.95 -17.03 5.56
CA LEU A 220 -30.64 -18.06 6.32
C LEU A 220 -31.96 -17.61 6.91
N ALA A 221 -32.01 -16.37 7.37
CA ALA A 221 -33.18 -15.80 8.04
C ALA A 221 -33.24 -14.30 7.82
N ILE A 222 -34.43 -13.78 7.78
CA ILE A 222 -34.72 -12.34 7.69
C ILE A 222 -35.68 -11.98 8.81
N ALA A 223 -35.33 -10.93 9.57
CA ALA A 223 -36.24 -10.34 10.54
C ALA A 223 -36.61 -8.93 10.08
N GLN A 224 -37.90 -8.64 10.05
CA GLN A 224 -38.41 -7.28 9.79
C GLN A 224 -38.98 -6.72 11.08
N MET A 225 -38.51 -5.56 11.50
CA MET A 225 -38.96 -4.90 12.70
C MET A 225 -38.92 -3.38 12.53
N PRO A 226 -39.72 -2.63 13.33
CA PRO A 226 -39.67 -1.17 13.32
C PRO A 226 -38.28 -0.66 13.70
N LEU A 227 -37.87 0.47 13.12
CA LEU A 227 -36.60 1.12 13.45
C LEU A 227 -36.42 1.38 14.94
N ALA A 228 -37.51 1.79 15.62
CA ALA A 228 -37.51 2.02 17.07
C ALA A 228 -37.10 0.76 17.86
N SER A 229 -37.51 -0.43 17.41
CA SER A 229 -37.14 -1.70 18.03
C SER A 229 -35.67 -2.05 17.77
N VAL A 230 -35.19 -1.72 16.58
CA VAL A 230 -33.75 -1.90 16.26
C VAL A 230 -32.87 -1.01 17.13
N LEU A 231 -33.27 0.24 17.34
CA LEU A 231 -32.53 1.20 18.16
C LEU A 231 -32.63 0.90 19.68
N ALA A 232 -33.59 0.10 20.09
CA ALA A 232 -33.77 -0.31 21.49
C ALA A 232 -33.03 -1.61 21.83
N LEU A 233 -32.38 -2.29 20.86
CA LEU A 233 -31.66 -3.53 21.09
C LEU A 233 -30.47 -3.31 22.01
N GLN A 234 -30.29 -4.21 22.96
CA GLN A 234 -29.20 -4.23 23.91
C GLN A 234 -28.37 -5.52 23.76
N LEU A 235 -27.17 -5.51 24.30
CA LEU A 235 -26.36 -6.70 24.44
C LEU A 235 -27.15 -7.75 25.26
N ASP A 236 -27.11 -8.99 24.79
CA ASP A 236 -27.83 -10.16 25.35
C ASP A 236 -29.33 -10.25 25.01
N ASP A 237 -29.89 -9.37 24.20
CA ASP A 237 -31.24 -9.52 23.69
C ASP A 237 -31.37 -10.70 22.74
N ILE A 238 -32.41 -11.49 22.89
CA ILE A 238 -32.69 -12.66 22.04
C ILE A 238 -33.70 -12.26 20.96
N LEU A 239 -33.26 -12.32 19.71
CA LEU A 239 -34.10 -12.13 18.53
C LEU A 239 -34.66 -13.46 18.03
N VAL A 240 -35.99 -13.57 18.01
CA VAL A 240 -36.64 -14.75 17.42
C VAL A 240 -36.68 -14.54 15.90
N MET A 241 -35.99 -15.38 15.18
CA MET A 241 -35.96 -15.36 13.72
C MET A 241 -36.54 -16.65 13.15
N ARG A 242 -37.29 -16.51 12.06
CA ARG A 242 -37.79 -17.66 11.31
C ARG A 242 -36.76 -18.03 10.23
N LEU A 243 -36.28 -19.27 10.28
CA LEU A 243 -35.45 -19.82 9.22
C LEU A 243 -36.27 -19.95 7.94
N LEU A 244 -35.64 -19.62 6.81
CA LEU A 244 -36.21 -19.83 5.49
C LEU A 244 -36.06 -21.31 5.11
N ASP A 245 -37.10 -21.92 4.57
CA ASP A 245 -37.06 -23.29 4.06
C ASP A 245 -36.06 -23.44 2.91
N ARG A 246 -35.85 -22.36 2.16
CA ARG A 246 -34.84 -22.21 1.13
C ARG A 246 -34.10 -20.91 1.31
N CYS A 247 -32.79 -20.97 1.39
CA CYS A 247 -31.93 -19.78 1.48
C CYS A 247 -31.70 -19.17 0.10
N GLU A 248 -31.55 -17.86 0.07
CA GLU A 248 -31.08 -17.15 -1.11
C GLU A 248 -29.56 -17.13 -1.11
N VAL A 249 -28.98 -17.55 -2.25
CA VAL A 249 -27.52 -17.58 -2.43
C VAL A 249 -27.12 -16.47 -3.37
N HIS A 250 -26.27 -15.59 -2.87
CA HIS A 250 -25.81 -14.40 -3.56
C HIS A 250 -24.30 -14.49 -3.86
N ILE A 251 -23.89 -13.88 -4.97
CA ILE A 251 -22.52 -13.50 -5.25
C ILE A 251 -22.46 -11.97 -5.31
N GLY A 252 -21.88 -11.35 -4.30
CA GLY A 252 -21.97 -9.91 -4.11
C GLY A 252 -23.42 -9.46 -3.94
N GLN A 253 -23.93 -8.61 -4.84
CA GLN A 253 -25.32 -8.15 -4.79
C GLN A 253 -26.26 -8.94 -5.71
N GLN A 254 -25.76 -9.92 -6.42
CA GLN A 254 -26.56 -10.65 -7.38
C GLN A 254 -27.04 -12.00 -6.81
N LYS A 255 -28.37 -12.19 -6.78
CA LYS A 255 -28.99 -13.44 -6.39
C LYS A 255 -28.87 -14.44 -7.57
N LEU A 256 -28.22 -15.57 -7.33
CA LEU A 256 -27.97 -16.54 -8.37
C LEU A 256 -28.72 -17.86 -8.17
N PHE A 257 -28.85 -18.29 -6.90
CA PHE A 257 -29.42 -19.60 -6.60
C PHE A 257 -30.38 -19.52 -5.42
N HIS A 258 -31.28 -20.51 -5.35
CA HIS A 258 -31.97 -20.91 -4.13
C HIS A 258 -31.42 -22.26 -3.69
N GLY A 259 -31.11 -22.41 -2.41
CA GLY A 259 -30.60 -23.66 -1.86
C GLY A 259 -31.25 -24.06 -0.55
N ALA A 260 -31.16 -25.31 -0.19
CA ALA A 260 -31.52 -25.81 1.14
C ALA A 260 -30.24 -25.92 2.01
N ILE A 261 -30.38 -25.63 3.29
CA ILE A 261 -29.27 -25.79 4.23
C ILE A 261 -29.60 -26.97 5.14
N SER A 262 -28.64 -27.86 5.29
CA SER A 262 -28.69 -28.98 6.21
C SER A 262 -27.51 -28.90 7.18
N GLU A 263 -27.70 -29.38 8.38
CA GLU A 263 -26.66 -29.51 9.39
C GLU A 263 -26.28 -30.98 9.54
N SER A 264 -24.98 -31.24 9.56
CA SER A 264 -24.45 -32.57 9.90
C SER A 264 -23.15 -32.38 10.66
N ASP A 265 -23.02 -33.02 11.81
CA ASP A 265 -21.83 -32.99 12.66
C ASP A 265 -21.34 -31.58 13.03
N GLY A 266 -22.29 -30.63 13.27
CA GLY A 266 -21.97 -29.23 13.61
C GLY A 266 -21.47 -28.39 12.42
N SER A 267 -21.53 -28.91 11.21
CA SER A 267 -21.23 -28.20 9.97
C SER A 267 -22.48 -27.95 9.16
N LEU A 268 -22.58 -26.75 8.57
CA LEU A 268 -23.68 -26.40 7.68
C LEU A 268 -23.30 -26.72 6.23
N PHE A 269 -24.19 -27.38 5.53
CA PHE A 269 -24.04 -27.75 4.13
C PHE A 269 -25.13 -27.09 3.29
N LEU A 270 -24.70 -26.45 2.21
CA LEU A 270 -25.63 -25.95 1.18
C LEU A 270 -25.92 -27.06 0.18
N THR A 271 -27.20 -27.46 0.08
CA THR A 271 -27.66 -28.54 -0.78
C THR A 271 -28.78 -28.07 -1.70
N SER A 272 -29.10 -28.84 -2.71
CA SER A 272 -30.27 -28.64 -3.59
C SER A 272 -30.30 -27.22 -4.20
N MET A 273 -29.22 -26.82 -4.87
CA MET A 273 -29.14 -25.50 -5.52
C MET A 273 -29.94 -25.49 -6.83
N ASP A 274 -30.91 -24.60 -6.90
CA ASP A 274 -31.69 -24.31 -8.14
C ASP A 274 -31.31 -22.92 -8.64
N SER A 275 -30.99 -22.77 -9.92
CA SER A 275 -30.70 -21.48 -10.54
C SER A 275 -31.95 -20.58 -10.58
N VAL A 276 -31.79 -19.33 -10.20
CA VAL A 276 -32.81 -18.29 -10.42
C VAL A 276 -32.79 -18.00 -11.91
N LYS A 277 -33.88 -18.35 -12.62
CA LYS A 277 -34.05 -17.94 -14.03
C LYS A 277 -34.14 -16.41 -14.03
N SER A 278 -33.17 -15.74 -14.63
CA SER A 278 -33.28 -14.33 -14.94
C SER A 278 -34.49 -14.11 -15.86
N GLN A 279 -35.45 -13.34 -15.38
CA GLN A 279 -36.52 -12.79 -16.22
C GLN A 279 -35.94 -11.68 -17.10
#